data_afbd4bfded3f5f382733c7c2452ef430
#
_entry.id   afbd4bfded3f5f382733c7c2452ef430
#
_cell.length_a   1.000
_cell.length_b   1.000
_cell.length_c   1.000
_cell.angle_alpha   90.00
_cell.angle_beta   90.00
_cell.angle_gamma   90.00
#
_symmetry.space_group_name_H-M   'P 1'
#
loop_
_entity.id
_entity.type
_entity.pdbx_description
1 polymer ?
#
loop_
_entity_poly.entity_id
_entity_poly.type
_entity_poly.pdbx_seq_one_letter_code
_entity_poly.pdbx_strand_id
1 'polypeptide(L)'
;VAVLACLVVAGCSGSGSGEDKRSGQEILDEANKTMSGLTSVTVEGTTTNAKGQGFTARLTTDLDDHCTSKTTWNWNGAALEQIRIGETDYVRPNRAYIEWWSDKPMDGDQDRWIKTPASKAEPGDGLARCPRDFSSFGTAKRGEPTEVDGTPAISVVVTDKRVKTGKYTFYVATEGKPYLLKVVYKGSDFHTTTTYSGFDKPLDLKPPTKVLDTTAWSH
;
A
#
# COMPACT_ATOMS: atom_id res chain seq x y z
N VAL A 1 55.09 -20.05 38.43
CA VAL A 1 53.70 -20.55 38.52
C VAL A 1 52.78 -19.35 38.39
N ALA A 2 52.18 -19.15 37.19
CA ALA A 2 51.24 -18.10 36.90
C ALA A 2 49.84 -18.71 36.89
N VAL A 3 48.97 -18.26 37.76
CA VAL A 3 47.56 -18.68 37.83
C VAL A 3 46.77 -17.70 37.01
N LEU A 4 46.20 -18.18 35.88
CA LEU A 4 45.30 -17.44 34.99
C LEU A 4 43.88 -17.59 35.54
N ALA A 5 43.29 -16.52 36.07
CA ALA A 5 41.90 -16.50 36.51
C ALA A 5 41.01 -16.16 35.32
N CYS A 6 40.24 -17.13 34.83
CA CYS A 6 39.17 -16.90 33.82
C CYS A 6 37.95 -16.32 34.53
N LEU A 7 37.66 -15.04 34.26
CA LEU A 7 36.37 -14.40 34.57
C LEU A 7 35.33 -14.82 33.52
N VAL A 8 34.44 -15.71 33.89
CA VAL A 8 33.25 -16.03 33.13
C VAL A 8 32.22 -14.94 33.38
N VAL A 9 32.05 -14.02 32.42
CA VAL A 9 30.94 -13.07 32.43
C VAL A 9 29.71 -13.81 31.88
N ALA A 10 28.89 -14.30 32.80
CA ALA A 10 27.54 -14.77 32.45
C ALA A 10 26.68 -13.56 32.07
N GLY A 11 26.60 -13.25 30.77
CA GLY A 11 25.63 -12.30 30.24
C GLY A 11 24.24 -12.92 30.32
N CYS A 12 23.47 -12.58 31.35
CA CYS A 12 22.02 -12.79 31.35
C CYS A 12 21.42 -11.85 30.33
N SER A 13 21.26 -12.33 29.10
CA SER A 13 20.29 -11.78 28.16
C SER A 13 18.90 -12.15 28.66
N GLY A 14 18.40 -11.38 29.60
CA GLY A 14 16.99 -11.42 30.00
C GLY A 14 16.14 -10.97 28.84
N SER A 15 15.65 -11.93 28.06
CA SER A 15 14.49 -11.73 27.18
C SER A 15 13.28 -11.54 28.10
N GLY A 16 13.15 -10.36 28.66
CA GLY A 16 11.92 -9.93 29.32
C GLY A 16 10.81 -9.85 28.28
N SER A 17 10.05 -10.91 28.11
CA SER A 17 8.72 -10.87 27.50
C SER A 17 7.79 -10.10 28.45
N GLY A 18 8.06 -8.80 28.61
CA GLY A 18 7.11 -7.88 29.22
C GLY A 18 5.90 -7.86 28.30
N GLU A 19 4.78 -8.35 28.81
CA GLU A 19 3.50 -8.27 28.10
C GLU A 19 3.29 -6.81 27.68
N ASP A 20 3.26 -6.57 26.39
CA ASP A 20 3.01 -5.23 25.81
C ASP A 20 1.63 -4.75 26.26
N LYS A 21 1.60 -3.77 27.17
CA LYS A 21 0.37 -3.27 27.83
C LYS A 21 -0.30 -2.12 27.07
N ARG A 22 0.25 -1.72 25.88
CA ARG A 22 -0.33 -0.62 25.11
C ARG A 22 -1.76 -0.96 24.67
N SER A 23 -2.63 0.03 24.71
CA SER A 23 -3.99 -0.06 24.15
C SER A 23 -3.95 -0.17 22.62
N GLY A 24 -5.05 -0.62 22.03
CA GLY A 24 -5.16 -0.65 20.56
C GLY A 24 -4.98 0.72 19.92
N GLN A 25 -5.42 1.78 20.60
CA GLN A 25 -5.25 3.15 20.10
C GLN A 25 -3.78 3.59 20.11
N GLU A 26 -3.06 3.36 21.20
CA GLU A 26 -1.63 3.68 21.30
C GLU A 26 -0.81 2.94 20.24
N ILE A 27 -1.08 1.64 20.02
CA ILE A 27 -0.42 0.85 18.98
C ILE A 27 -0.66 1.44 17.59
N LEU A 28 -1.91 1.80 17.28
CA LEU A 28 -2.28 2.34 15.97
C LEU A 28 -1.71 3.75 15.76
N ASP A 29 -1.68 4.59 16.79
CA ASP A 29 -1.12 5.95 16.71
C ASP A 29 0.39 5.93 16.49
N GLU A 30 1.11 5.03 17.17
CA GLU A 30 2.54 4.82 16.93
C GLU A 30 2.82 4.29 15.52
N ALA A 31 2.01 3.35 15.03
CA ALA A 31 2.13 2.84 13.68
C ALA A 31 1.90 3.96 12.66
N ASN A 32 0.84 4.75 12.80
CA ASN A 32 0.56 5.88 11.90
C ASN A 32 1.68 6.92 11.92
N LYS A 33 2.22 7.24 13.09
CA LYS A 33 3.39 8.13 13.22
C LYS A 33 4.61 7.58 12.49
N THR A 34 4.87 6.26 12.61
CA THR A 34 5.98 5.60 11.92
C THR A 34 5.76 5.64 10.40
N MET A 35 4.56 5.32 9.93
CA MET A 35 4.22 5.34 8.51
C MET A 35 4.28 6.75 7.91
N SER A 36 3.84 7.77 8.64
CA SER A 36 3.91 9.17 8.21
C SER A 36 5.34 9.73 8.14
N GLY A 37 6.29 9.06 8.78
CA GLY A 37 7.73 9.42 8.72
C GLY A 37 8.50 8.68 7.61
N LEU A 38 7.84 7.88 6.78
CA LEU A 38 8.49 7.17 5.68
C LEU A 38 8.88 8.12 4.55
N THR A 39 9.95 7.77 3.87
CA THR A 39 10.38 8.42 2.61
C THR A 39 9.85 7.68 1.38
N SER A 40 9.47 6.43 1.53
CA SER A 40 8.86 5.63 0.47
C SER A 40 8.18 4.38 1.03
N VAL A 41 7.23 3.84 0.26
CA VAL A 41 6.54 2.59 0.61
C VAL A 41 5.98 1.91 -0.64
N THR A 42 5.89 0.59 -0.60
CA THR A 42 5.09 -0.20 -1.54
C THR A 42 3.79 -0.61 -0.87
N VAL A 43 2.68 -0.34 -1.53
CA VAL A 43 1.31 -0.67 -1.11
C VAL A 43 0.70 -1.62 -2.12
N GLU A 44 0.25 -2.78 -1.69
CA GLU A 44 -0.49 -3.72 -2.52
C GLU A 44 -1.89 -3.91 -1.96
N GLY A 45 -2.89 -3.72 -2.81
CA GLY A 45 -4.29 -3.81 -2.44
C GLY A 45 -5.06 -4.80 -3.30
N THR A 46 -5.95 -5.56 -2.69
CA THR A 46 -6.94 -6.37 -3.39
C THR A 46 -8.32 -6.04 -2.83
N THR A 47 -9.23 -5.65 -3.72
CA THR A 47 -10.63 -5.38 -3.36
C THR A 47 -11.52 -6.32 -4.16
N THR A 48 -12.47 -6.97 -3.49
CA THR A 48 -13.46 -7.85 -4.13
C THR A 48 -14.85 -7.58 -3.56
N ASN A 49 -15.87 -7.60 -4.41
CA ASN A 49 -17.27 -7.56 -4.01
C ASN A 49 -17.77 -8.98 -3.64
N ALA A 50 -19.02 -9.07 -3.19
CA ALA A 50 -19.66 -10.35 -2.82
C ALA A 50 -19.74 -11.36 -3.98
N LYS A 51 -19.60 -10.93 -5.24
CA LYS A 51 -19.57 -11.78 -6.45
C LYS A 51 -18.15 -12.20 -6.85
N GLY A 52 -17.12 -11.82 -6.07
CA GLY A 52 -15.72 -12.09 -6.39
C GLY A 52 -15.12 -11.18 -7.45
N GLN A 53 -15.88 -10.20 -7.96
CA GLN A 53 -15.36 -9.21 -8.89
C GLN A 53 -14.64 -8.08 -8.13
N GLY A 54 -13.58 -7.57 -8.73
CA GLY A 54 -12.80 -6.50 -8.09
C GLY A 54 -11.54 -6.19 -8.85
N PHE A 55 -10.56 -5.69 -8.10
CA PHE A 55 -9.27 -5.32 -8.67
C PHE A 55 -8.14 -5.59 -7.70
N THR A 56 -6.95 -5.73 -8.25
CA THR A 56 -5.68 -5.66 -7.53
C THR A 56 -4.94 -4.41 -7.95
N ALA A 57 -4.30 -3.73 -6.99
CA ALA A 57 -3.48 -2.57 -7.26
C ALA A 57 -2.16 -2.69 -6.51
N ARG A 58 -1.05 -2.35 -7.18
CA ARG A 58 0.26 -2.17 -6.57
C ARG A 58 0.72 -0.74 -6.82
N LEU A 59 1.15 -0.07 -5.77
CA LEU A 59 1.71 1.27 -5.79
C LEU A 59 3.06 1.25 -5.08
N THR A 60 4.10 1.79 -5.71
CA THR A 60 5.36 2.13 -5.03
C THR A 60 5.54 3.64 -5.14
N THR A 61 5.71 4.33 -4.03
CA THR A 61 5.66 5.80 -3.96
C THR A 61 6.72 6.35 -3.02
N ASP A 62 7.21 7.55 -3.32
CA ASP A 62 8.00 8.38 -2.40
C ASP A 62 7.12 9.21 -1.45
N LEU A 63 5.82 8.99 -1.48
CA LEU A 63 4.81 9.69 -0.68
C LEU A 63 4.60 11.17 -1.05
N ASP A 64 5.24 11.63 -2.10
CA ASP A 64 5.14 12.98 -2.63
C ASP A 64 4.61 12.95 -4.08
N ASP A 65 5.43 13.11 -5.07
CA ASP A 65 5.02 13.27 -6.46
C ASP A 65 5.66 12.24 -7.42
N HIS A 66 6.40 11.25 -6.90
CA HIS A 66 6.95 10.16 -7.69
C HIS A 66 6.35 8.81 -7.26
N CYS A 67 5.74 8.13 -8.21
CA CYS A 67 5.26 6.77 -7.96
C CYS A 67 5.13 5.95 -9.26
N THR A 68 5.07 4.65 -9.07
CA THR A 68 4.65 3.71 -10.12
C THR A 68 3.48 2.91 -9.60
N SER A 69 2.49 2.67 -10.45
CA SER A 69 1.36 1.83 -10.10
C SER A 69 0.96 0.87 -11.23
N LYS A 70 0.31 -0.21 -10.82
CA LYS A 70 -0.38 -1.12 -11.72
C LYS A 70 -1.69 -1.54 -11.06
N THR A 71 -2.79 -1.34 -11.79
CA THR A 71 -4.12 -1.80 -11.41
C THR A 71 -4.62 -2.82 -12.42
N THR A 72 -5.20 -3.93 -11.95
CA THR A 72 -5.75 -4.99 -12.81
C THR A 72 -7.14 -5.35 -12.31
N TRP A 73 -8.13 -5.34 -13.18
CA TRP A 73 -9.52 -5.75 -12.90
C TRP A 73 -9.73 -7.21 -13.28
N ASN A 74 -10.20 -8.02 -12.34
CA ASN A 74 -10.30 -9.48 -12.52
C ASN A 74 -11.51 -9.93 -13.33
N TRP A 75 -12.49 -9.07 -13.57
CA TRP A 75 -13.74 -9.42 -14.24
C TRP A 75 -13.70 -9.23 -15.77
N ASN A 76 -12.78 -8.41 -16.29
CA ASN A 76 -12.62 -8.17 -17.74
C ASN A 76 -11.17 -8.20 -18.22
N GLY A 77 -10.19 -8.41 -17.31
CA GLY A 77 -8.76 -8.41 -17.62
C GLY A 77 -8.19 -7.04 -17.98
N ALA A 78 -8.95 -5.95 -17.74
CA ALA A 78 -8.44 -4.59 -17.90
C ALA A 78 -7.24 -4.35 -16.99
N ALA A 79 -6.23 -3.65 -17.49
CA ALA A 79 -5.05 -3.28 -16.72
C ALA A 79 -4.57 -1.88 -17.11
N LEU A 80 -4.12 -1.15 -16.10
CA LEU A 80 -3.58 0.19 -16.24
C LEU A 80 -2.25 0.27 -15.50
N GLU A 81 -1.20 0.68 -16.18
CA GLU A 81 0.11 0.97 -15.60
C GLU A 81 0.36 2.48 -15.63
N GLN A 82 0.97 2.99 -14.58
CA GLN A 82 1.30 4.41 -14.42
C GLN A 82 2.72 4.57 -13.89
N ILE A 83 3.42 5.56 -14.39
CA ILE A 83 4.63 6.12 -13.79
C ILE A 83 4.38 7.62 -13.66
N ARG A 84 4.42 8.15 -12.44
CA ARG A 84 4.38 9.59 -12.17
C ARG A 84 5.75 10.10 -11.82
N ILE A 85 6.18 11.18 -12.45
CA ILE A 85 7.42 11.91 -12.18
C ILE A 85 7.06 13.39 -12.11
N GLY A 86 6.94 13.92 -10.90
CA GLY A 86 6.46 15.28 -10.66
C GLY A 86 5.06 15.49 -11.24
N GLU A 87 4.90 16.50 -12.05
CA GLU A 87 3.62 16.87 -12.67
C GLU A 87 3.28 16.08 -13.95
N THR A 88 4.04 15.02 -14.25
CA THR A 88 3.86 14.23 -15.47
C THR A 88 3.45 12.80 -15.14
N ASP A 89 2.37 12.34 -15.74
CA ASP A 89 1.97 10.94 -15.79
C ASP A 89 2.37 10.30 -17.12
N TYR A 90 2.94 9.12 -17.04
CA TYR A 90 3.07 8.18 -18.14
C TYR A 90 2.13 7.03 -17.86
N VAL A 91 1.18 6.80 -18.77
CA VAL A 91 0.09 5.84 -18.58
C VAL A 91 0.11 4.82 -19.69
N ARG A 92 -0.03 3.55 -19.36
CA ARG A 92 -0.11 2.46 -20.32
C ARG A 92 -1.31 1.57 -20.01
N PRO A 93 -2.48 1.88 -20.59
CA PRO A 93 -3.64 0.99 -20.53
C PRO A 93 -3.42 -0.22 -21.44
N ASN A 94 -3.92 -1.39 -21.06
CA ASN A 94 -4.01 -2.50 -21.99
C ASN A 94 -5.27 -2.38 -22.89
N ARG A 95 -5.36 -3.23 -23.92
CA ARG A 95 -6.49 -3.26 -24.83
C ARG A 95 -7.84 -3.37 -24.11
N ALA A 96 -7.98 -4.30 -23.16
CA ALA A 96 -9.21 -4.51 -22.42
C ALA A 96 -9.64 -3.26 -21.62
N TYR A 97 -8.68 -2.50 -21.06
CA TYR A 97 -8.96 -1.25 -20.39
C TYR A 97 -9.52 -0.21 -21.36
N ILE A 98 -8.90 -0.06 -22.55
CA ILE A 98 -9.32 0.95 -23.55
C ILE A 98 -10.70 0.60 -24.10
N GLU A 99 -10.94 -0.66 -24.45
CA GLU A 99 -12.24 -1.13 -24.95
C GLU A 99 -13.36 -0.93 -23.91
N TRP A 100 -13.06 -1.20 -22.64
CA TRP A 100 -14.01 -0.97 -21.54
C TRP A 100 -14.31 0.51 -21.32
N TRP A 101 -13.26 1.36 -21.35
CA TRP A 101 -13.42 2.79 -21.07
C TRP A 101 -14.02 3.58 -22.24
N SER A 102 -13.63 3.25 -23.47
CA SER A 102 -14.11 3.95 -24.68
C SER A 102 -15.39 3.37 -25.25
N ASP A 103 -15.83 2.20 -24.79
CA ASP A 103 -16.93 1.41 -25.37
C ASP A 103 -16.76 1.15 -26.89
N LYS A 104 -15.51 1.07 -27.33
CA LYS A 104 -15.15 0.84 -28.74
C LYS A 104 -14.10 -0.26 -28.84
N PRO A 105 -14.25 -1.18 -29.81
CA PRO A 105 -13.21 -2.16 -30.09
C PRO A 105 -11.92 -1.48 -30.57
N MET A 106 -10.78 -2.04 -30.21
CA MET A 106 -9.48 -1.61 -30.66
C MET A 106 -8.83 -2.66 -31.58
N ASP A 107 -8.21 -2.19 -32.65
CA ASP A 107 -7.34 -3.03 -33.49
C ASP A 107 -5.91 -3.00 -32.96
N GLY A 108 -5.34 -4.18 -32.66
CA GLY A 108 -3.98 -4.35 -32.20
C GLY A 108 -3.77 -4.12 -30.70
N ASP A 109 -2.52 -4.31 -30.26
CA ASP A 109 -2.11 -4.12 -28.87
C ASP A 109 -1.59 -2.70 -28.65
N GLN A 110 -1.92 -2.14 -27.47
CA GLN A 110 -1.36 -0.88 -27.01
C GLN A 110 -0.03 -1.15 -26.27
N ASP A 111 1.10 -0.82 -26.94
CA ASP A 111 2.44 -1.02 -26.39
C ASP A 111 3.13 0.31 -26.02
N ARG A 112 2.45 1.45 -26.18
CA ARG A 112 3.02 2.78 -25.96
C ARG A 112 2.57 3.36 -24.63
N TRP A 113 3.47 4.12 -24.05
CA TRP A 113 3.13 4.98 -22.94
C TRP A 113 2.53 6.29 -23.46
N ILE A 114 1.48 6.74 -22.82
CA ILE A 114 0.83 8.03 -23.09
C ILE A 114 1.32 9.01 -22.05
N LYS A 115 1.97 10.08 -22.47
CA LYS A 115 2.39 11.17 -21.61
C LYS A 115 1.28 12.18 -21.46
N THR A 116 0.89 12.51 -20.24
CA THR A 116 -0.16 13.48 -19.92
C THR A 116 0.20 14.27 -18.66
N PRO A 117 -0.27 15.52 -18.51
CA PRO A 117 -0.13 16.23 -17.25
C PRO A 117 -0.90 15.50 -16.11
N ALA A 118 -0.29 15.41 -14.93
CA ALA A 118 -0.92 14.79 -13.76
C ALA A 118 -2.23 15.52 -13.34
N SER A 119 -2.35 16.81 -13.68
CA SER A 119 -3.56 17.61 -13.45
C SER A 119 -4.78 17.17 -14.30
N LYS A 120 -4.59 16.31 -15.29
CA LYS A 120 -5.67 15.74 -16.11
C LYS A 120 -6.25 14.45 -15.52
N ALA A 121 -5.67 13.93 -14.44
CA ALA A 121 -6.21 12.75 -13.74
C ALA A 121 -7.61 13.06 -13.17
N GLU A 122 -8.56 12.17 -13.43
CA GLU A 122 -9.95 12.32 -12.99
C GLU A 122 -10.31 11.24 -11.96
N PRO A 123 -11.25 11.51 -11.04
CA PRO A 123 -11.73 10.50 -10.11
C PRO A 123 -12.32 9.29 -10.87
N GLY A 124 -11.82 8.09 -10.55
CA GLY A 124 -12.34 6.85 -11.15
C GLY A 124 -11.59 6.37 -12.40
N ASP A 125 -10.64 7.14 -12.93
CA ASP A 125 -9.81 6.76 -14.08
C ASP A 125 -8.81 5.62 -13.79
N GLY A 126 -8.74 5.17 -12.52
CA GLY A 126 -7.84 4.10 -12.08
C GLY A 126 -6.39 4.52 -11.85
N LEU A 127 -6.08 5.81 -12.03
CA LEU A 127 -4.75 6.34 -11.72
C LEU A 127 -4.54 6.45 -10.22
N ALA A 128 -3.35 6.09 -9.78
CA ALA A 128 -2.96 6.21 -8.38
C ALA A 128 -2.53 7.64 -8.05
N ARG A 129 -2.81 8.04 -6.80
CA ARG A 129 -2.18 9.22 -6.19
C ARG A 129 -0.92 8.77 -5.47
N CYS A 130 0.20 9.49 -5.67
CA CYS A 130 1.46 9.18 -5.00
C CYS A 130 1.42 9.50 -3.50
N PRO A 131 0.88 10.66 -3.03
CA PRO A 131 0.77 10.94 -1.61
C PRO A 131 -0.16 9.94 -0.90
N ARG A 132 0.21 9.58 0.32
CA ARG A 132 -0.59 8.73 1.22
C ARG A 132 -0.63 9.33 2.61
N ASP A 133 -1.82 9.40 3.15
CA ASP A 133 -2.04 9.83 4.53
C ASP A 133 -2.23 8.61 5.42
N PHE A 134 -1.53 8.59 6.54
CA PHE A 134 -1.67 7.59 7.58
C PHE A 134 -2.26 8.25 8.83
N SER A 135 -3.50 7.91 9.13
CA SER A 135 -4.23 8.52 10.25
C SER A 135 -5.12 7.50 10.94
N SER A 136 -5.33 7.70 12.23
CA SER A 136 -6.28 6.92 13.02
C SER A 136 -7.70 7.41 12.82
N PHE A 137 -8.65 6.49 12.87
CA PHE A 137 -10.08 6.79 12.85
C PHE A 137 -10.85 5.75 13.68
N GLY A 138 -12.04 6.12 14.12
CA GLY A 138 -12.91 5.21 14.87
C GLY A 138 -12.38 4.86 16.26
N THR A 139 -12.80 3.70 16.77
CA THR A 139 -12.39 3.15 18.07
C THR A 139 -11.53 1.92 17.86
N ALA A 140 -10.29 1.99 18.33
CA ALA A 140 -9.31 0.92 18.20
C ALA A 140 -9.31 0.02 19.44
N LYS A 141 -9.39 -1.30 19.22
CA LYS A 141 -9.23 -2.32 20.27
C LYS A 141 -8.05 -3.21 19.91
N ARG A 142 -7.16 -3.42 20.90
CA ARG A 142 -6.08 -4.39 20.79
C ARG A 142 -6.68 -5.78 20.57
N GLY A 143 -6.15 -6.53 19.62
CA GLY A 143 -6.44 -7.93 19.38
C GLY A 143 -5.27 -8.82 19.80
N GLU A 144 -5.17 -9.98 19.17
CA GLU A 144 -4.20 -11.02 19.53
C GLU A 144 -2.86 -10.83 18.78
N PRO A 145 -1.76 -11.29 19.37
CA PRO A 145 -0.50 -11.48 18.68
C PRO A 145 -0.70 -12.40 17.46
N THR A 146 0.00 -12.11 16.39
CA THR A 146 -0.10 -12.84 15.13
C THR A 146 1.18 -12.66 14.32
N GLU A 147 1.16 -13.08 13.06
CA GLU A 147 2.25 -12.94 12.12
C GLU A 147 1.70 -12.48 10.75
N VAL A 148 2.45 -11.66 10.06
CA VAL A 148 2.19 -11.24 8.68
C VAL A 148 3.44 -11.50 7.87
N ASP A 149 3.36 -12.45 6.92
CA ASP A 149 4.46 -12.85 6.04
C ASP A 149 5.80 -13.10 6.78
N GLY A 150 5.72 -13.85 7.90
CA GLY A 150 6.88 -14.18 8.74
C GLY A 150 7.31 -13.08 9.72
N THR A 151 6.61 -11.95 9.76
CA THR A 151 6.91 -10.84 10.67
C THR A 151 5.95 -10.86 11.86
N PRO A 152 6.45 -10.93 13.11
CA PRO A 152 5.62 -10.85 14.31
C PRO A 152 4.82 -9.54 14.34
N ALA A 153 3.53 -9.66 14.62
CA ALA A 153 2.60 -8.55 14.57
C ALA A 153 1.56 -8.63 15.69
N ILE A 154 0.91 -7.51 15.95
CA ILE A 154 -0.28 -7.41 16.79
C ILE A 154 -1.46 -6.94 15.94
N SER A 155 -2.60 -7.59 16.08
CA SER A 155 -3.82 -7.14 15.41
C SER A 155 -4.49 -6.02 16.23
N VAL A 156 -5.05 -5.03 15.53
CA VAL A 156 -5.84 -3.94 16.11
C VAL A 156 -7.14 -3.84 15.34
N VAL A 157 -8.25 -4.10 16.00
CA VAL A 157 -9.59 -4.01 15.40
C VAL A 157 -10.13 -2.61 15.56
N VAL A 158 -10.50 -1.99 14.44
CA VAL A 158 -11.06 -0.62 14.41
C VAL A 158 -12.51 -0.67 13.92
N THR A 159 -13.37 -0.01 14.67
CA THR A 159 -14.78 0.19 14.33
C THR A 159 -15.07 1.68 14.22
N ASP A 160 -15.81 2.09 13.19
CA ASP A 160 -16.26 3.47 13.01
C ASP A 160 -17.79 3.49 12.97
N LYS A 161 -18.41 4.35 13.76
CA LYS A 161 -19.87 4.52 13.80
C LYS A 161 -20.47 4.94 12.45
N ARG A 162 -19.65 5.53 11.58
CA ARG A 162 -20.04 5.93 10.22
C ARG A 162 -20.09 4.74 9.26
N VAL A 163 -19.35 3.67 9.57
CA VAL A 163 -19.30 2.43 8.77
C VAL A 163 -20.10 1.35 9.50
N LYS A 164 -21.43 1.38 9.32
CA LYS A 164 -22.37 0.53 10.09
C LYS A 164 -22.18 -0.97 9.87
N THR A 165 -21.62 -1.39 8.74
CA THR A 165 -21.60 -2.80 8.30
C THR A 165 -20.20 -3.37 8.09
N GLY A 166 -19.16 -2.68 8.53
CA GLY A 166 -17.79 -3.12 8.31
C GLY A 166 -16.86 -2.90 9.49
N LYS A 167 -15.78 -3.65 9.49
CA LYS A 167 -14.67 -3.49 10.44
C LYS A 167 -13.34 -3.52 9.72
N TYR A 168 -12.39 -2.79 10.28
CA TYR A 168 -11.01 -2.82 9.86
C TYR A 168 -10.20 -3.64 10.86
N THR A 169 -9.24 -4.41 10.38
CA THR A 169 -8.20 -5.02 11.21
C THR A 169 -6.85 -4.57 10.68
N PHE A 170 -6.13 -3.86 11.53
CA PHE A 170 -4.76 -3.40 11.29
C PHE A 170 -3.79 -4.41 11.90
N TYR A 171 -2.69 -4.69 11.23
CA TYR A 171 -1.63 -5.56 11.71
C TYR A 171 -0.36 -4.73 11.79
N VAL A 172 0.12 -4.53 13.00
CA VAL A 172 1.28 -3.68 13.30
C VAL A 172 2.43 -4.55 13.76
N ALA A 173 3.63 -4.33 13.22
CA ALA A 173 4.84 -5.04 13.61
C ALA A 173 5.13 -4.85 15.11
N THR A 174 5.50 -5.94 15.79
CA THR A 174 5.85 -5.93 17.22
C THR A 174 7.35 -5.92 17.47
N GLU A 175 8.14 -6.15 16.44
CA GLU A 175 9.58 -6.11 16.49
C GLU A 175 10.14 -5.00 15.57
N GLY A 176 11.18 -4.33 16.01
CA GLY A 176 11.77 -3.21 15.30
C GLY A 176 10.88 -1.95 15.34
N LYS A 177 10.72 -1.28 14.18
CA LYS A 177 9.81 -0.14 14.06
C LYS A 177 8.36 -0.66 13.94
N PRO A 178 7.37 0.00 14.58
CA PRO A 178 5.97 -0.41 14.54
C PRO A 178 5.33 -0.09 13.18
N TYR A 179 5.81 -0.73 12.12
CA TYR A 179 5.26 -0.57 10.79
C TYR A 179 3.84 -1.15 10.71
N LEU A 180 2.97 -0.46 9.99
CA LEU A 180 1.73 -1.05 9.53
C LEU A 180 2.06 -2.05 8.41
N LEU A 181 1.82 -3.34 8.65
CA LEU A 181 2.14 -4.40 7.68
C LEU A 181 0.95 -4.73 6.78
N LYS A 182 -0.26 -4.69 7.35
CA LYS A 182 -1.48 -5.10 6.64
C LYS A 182 -2.70 -4.43 7.22
N VAL A 183 -3.67 -4.12 6.35
CA VAL A 183 -5.02 -3.71 6.74
C VAL A 183 -6.02 -4.59 6.02
N VAL A 184 -6.98 -5.13 6.75
CA VAL A 184 -8.10 -5.90 6.19
C VAL A 184 -9.39 -5.16 6.53
N TYR A 185 -10.15 -4.79 5.51
CA TYR A 185 -11.51 -4.34 5.65
C TYR A 185 -12.48 -5.47 5.28
N LYS A 186 -13.46 -5.72 6.15
CA LYS A 186 -14.56 -6.65 5.88
C LYS A 186 -15.87 -5.92 6.06
N GLY A 187 -16.54 -5.64 4.95
CA GLY A 187 -17.87 -5.05 4.88
C GLY A 187 -18.88 -6.00 4.27
N SER A 188 -20.16 -5.58 4.20
CA SER A 188 -21.23 -6.34 3.54
C SER A 188 -21.04 -6.41 2.02
N ASP A 189 -20.57 -5.34 1.42
CA ASP A 189 -20.58 -5.16 -0.03
C ASP A 189 -19.23 -5.52 -0.66
N PHE A 190 -18.14 -5.30 0.07
CA PHE A 190 -16.80 -5.62 -0.41
C PHE A 190 -15.84 -5.95 0.72
N HIS A 191 -14.77 -6.64 0.36
CA HIS A 191 -13.61 -6.93 1.18
C HIS A 191 -12.38 -6.29 0.55
N THR A 192 -11.54 -5.68 1.38
CA THR A 192 -10.25 -5.14 0.93
C THR A 192 -9.14 -5.68 1.82
N THR A 193 -8.05 -6.14 1.21
CA THR A 193 -6.78 -6.41 1.88
C THR A 193 -5.75 -5.47 1.30
N THR A 194 -5.04 -4.75 2.16
CA THR A 194 -3.93 -3.87 1.80
C THR A 194 -2.70 -4.33 2.58
N THR A 195 -1.57 -4.53 1.91
CA THR A 195 -0.28 -4.86 2.53
C THR A 195 0.73 -3.76 2.23
N TYR A 196 1.67 -3.57 3.15
CA TYR A 196 2.70 -2.54 3.09
C TYR A 196 4.07 -3.19 3.19
N SER A 197 4.99 -2.77 2.34
CA SER A 197 6.36 -3.28 2.30
C SER A 197 7.31 -2.26 1.69
N GLY A 198 8.60 -2.61 1.59
CA GLY A 198 9.56 -1.74 0.92
C GLY A 198 9.75 -0.39 1.60
N PHE A 199 9.57 -0.32 2.93
CA PHE A 199 9.71 0.89 3.73
C PHE A 199 11.08 1.55 3.54
N ASP A 200 11.09 2.85 3.27
CA ASP A 200 12.28 3.69 3.07
C ASP A 200 13.23 3.20 1.96
N LYS A 201 12.75 2.36 1.02
CA LYS A 201 13.57 1.94 -0.14
C LYS A 201 13.61 3.04 -1.19
N PRO A 202 14.79 3.39 -1.70
CA PRO A 202 14.91 4.41 -2.75
C PRO A 202 14.04 4.08 -3.98
N LEU A 203 13.39 5.10 -4.51
CA LEU A 203 12.58 5.02 -5.72
C LEU A 203 13.31 5.74 -6.87
N ASP A 204 13.98 4.99 -7.75
CA ASP A 204 14.66 5.53 -8.96
C ASP A 204 13.73 5.34 -10.17
N LEU A 205 12.89 6.33 -10.46
CA LEU A 205 12.00 6.34 -11.61
C LEU A 205 12.61 7.09 -12.78
N LYS A 206 12.43 6.53 -13.97
CA LYS A 206 12.85 7.15 -15.23
C LYS A 206 11.67 7.16 -16.21
N PRO A 207 11.58 8.20 -17.06
CA PRO A 207 10.61 8.21 -18.14
C PRO A 207 10.73 6.93 -18.98
N PRO A 208 9.61 6.31 -19.32
CA PRO A 208 9.62 5.12 -20.16
C PRO A 208 10.04 5.43 -21.60
N THR A 209 10.38 4.39 -22.34
CA THR A 209 10.59 4.46 -23.80
C THR A 209 9.25 4.31 -24.54
N LYS A 210 9.21 4.62 -25.86
CA LYS A 210 8.02 4.53 -26.72
C LYS A 210 6.83 5.37 -26.21
N VAL A 211 7.11 6.64 -25.89
CA VAL A 211 6.12 7.57 -25.38
C VAL A 211 5.39 8.28 -26.52
N LEU A 212 4.05 8.34 -26.44
CA LEU A 212 3.19 9.21 -27.21
C LEU A 212 2.86 10.45 -26.35
N ASP A 213 3.31 11.60 -26.79
CA ASP A 213 3.04 12.88 -26.11
C ASP A 213 1.70 13.45 -26.57
N THR A 214 0.73 13.49 -25.69
CA THR A 214 -0.63 14.03 -25.97
C THR A 214 -0.78 15.46 -25.50
N THR A 215 0.24 16.10 -24.96
CA THR A 215 0.14 17.50 -24.48
C THR A 215 -0.17 18.48 -25.61
N ALA A 216 0.16 18.14 -26.87
CA ALA A 216 -0.15 18.93 -28.05
C ALA A 216 -1.58 18.73 -28.59
N TRP A 217 -2.37 17.79 -28.04
CA TRP A 217 -3.73 17.45 -28.55
C TRP A 217 -4.86 18.14 -27.80
N SER A 218 -4.54 19.01 -26.84
CA SER A 218 -5.52 19.83 -26.13
C SER A 218 -5.92 21.04 -26.96
N HIS A 219 -6.87 20.85 -27.88
CA HIS A 219 -7.61 21.91 -28.54
C HIS A 219 -9.08 21.80 -28.23
#